data_adfb4186f86215da9cac53d068511c33
#
_entry.id   adfb4186f86215da9cac53d068511c33
#
_cell.length_a   1.000
_cell.length_b   1.000
_cell.length_c   1.000
_cell.angle_alpha   90.00
_cell.angle_beta   90.00
_cell.angle_gamma   90.00
#
_symmetry.space_group_name_H-M   'P 1'
#
loop_
_entity.id
_entity.type
_entity.pdbx_description
1 polymer ?
#
loop_
_entity_poly.entity_id
_entity_poly.type
_entity_poly.pdbx_seq_one_letter_code
_entity_poly.pdbx_strand_id
1 'polypeptide(L)'
;GKKVPRAAISLEILGRIERRYRLSAGYFLSLSGTPDRAPGDFDLNDISPSERRRLAWHLPEDFNRRPSQEKAEILNWVRTVIISGSTDYRRYQAAAIRQRYAVRFSCASGPVRKSSPARTPEESGIVIAPKRLNDEMADLLRFKTSTFAAFGMQRNGVWGTETASQKVEHFGLWFGAFVAPPESEVQGLGVDPKLLTFAMMIFPQVWDWYLHWRERRRGFYTKWEIDLLSIAAAICREETGWLRQSPRMGSSLRPIEGLVSEADINAVQSDWPAACDRMYKHARRRIKEIDRVARVHRDPFEPILPVLEAPSPVGEYRKITEEILQRMPDERHNARAAAEAVRAFLMLRIGLHTGLRQKNLRELLLCRPGALPTSERKLEDLKRGELRWSSRDQGWEILIPSVAFKNANSSFFGSKPFRLILPDLGRLYELIEAWIERHRARLIGEAADPGTFFVKTAKMTSTNAAYCQNTFYEAWRTAIQRYGIYNPWTKRGAIEGLLPHGPHSVRDVLATHILKRTGSYEQASYAIQDTPDMVAQHYGRFLPQDKSEIAARILNQVWEAA
;
A
#
# COMPACT_ATOMS: atom_id res chain seq x y z
N GLY A 1 -37.53 21.13 7.06
CA GLY A 1 -37.78 19.86 6.37
C GLY A 1 -36.48 19.13 6.12
N LYS A 2 -36.30 17.92 6.66
CA LYS A 2 -35.13 17.06 6.37
C LYS A 2 -35.15 16.72 4.89
N LYS A 3 -34.11 17.10 4.14
CA LYS A 3 -33.95 16.72 2.74
C LYS A 3 -33.78 15.18 2.66
N VAL A 4 -34.77 14.50 2.11
CA VAL A 4 -34.69 13.05 1.81
C VAL A 4 -33.63 12.84 0.73
N PRO A 5 -32.70 11.86 0.87
CA PRO A 5 -31.69 11.60 -0.14
C PRO A 5 -32.31 11.29 -1.51
N ARG A 6 -31.80 11.90 -2.58
CA ARG A 6 -32.33 11.73 -3.96
C ARG A 6 -32.46 10.27 -4.42
N ALA A 7 -31.58 9.38 -3.96
CA ALA A 7 -31.65 7.96 -4.27
C ALA A 7 -32.90 7.26 -3.68
N ALA A 8 -33.30 7.61 -2.45
CA ALA A 8 -34.48 7.05 -1.80
C ALA A 8 -35.77 7.52 -2.51
N ILE A 9 -35.81 8.76 -2.98
CA ILE A 9 -36.94 9.30 -3.76
C ILE A 9 -37.07 8.55 -5.08
N SER A 10 -35.96 8.25 -5.75
CA SER A 10 -35.99 7.55 -7.04
C SER A 10 -36.54 6.13 -6.93
N LEU A 11 -36.16 5.37 -5.90
CA LEU A 11 -36.64 4.00 -5.65
C LEU A 11 -38.15 4.00 -5.30
N GLU A 12 -38.60 4.95 -4.51
CA GLU A 12 -40.01 5.09 -4.18
C GLU A 12 -40.85 5.43 -5.42
N ILE A 13 -40.35 6.29 -6.31
CA ILE A 13 -41.00 6.64 -7.57
C ILE A 13 -41.09 5.40 -8.47
N LEU A 14 -40.01 4.63 -8.63
CA LEU A 14 -40.05 3.39 -9.41
C LEU A 14 -41.05 2.39 -8.86
N GLY A 15 -41.10 2.18 -7.56
CA GLY A 15 -42.10 1.31 -6.94
C GLY A 15 -43.55 1.80 -7.10
N ARG A 16 -43.79 3.13 -7.17
CA ARG A 16 -45.11 3.69 -7.49
C ARG A 16 -45.50 3.45 -8.96
N ILE A 17 -44.57 3.57 -9.87
CA ILE A 17 -44.76 3.29 -11.29
C ILE A 17 -45.06 1.80 -11.48
N GLU A 18 -44.31 0.90 -10.89
CA GLU A 18 -44.52 -0.54 -10.94
C GLU A 18 -45.93 -0.91 -10.46
N ARG A 19 -46.37 -0.36 -9.33
CA ARG A 19 -47.74 -0.59 -8.82
C ARG A 19 -48.80 -0.04 -9.73
N ARG A 20 -48.61 1.18 -10.26
CA ARG A 20 -49.59 1.82 -11.15
C ARG A 20 -49.80 1.05 -12.45
N TYR A 21 -48.74 0.52 -13.01
CA TYR A 21 -48.75 -0.23 -14.28
C TYR A 21 -48.85 -1.75 -14.09
N ARG A 22 -49.09 -2.21 -12.85
CA ARG A 22 -49.21 -3.64 -12.48
C ARG A 22 -48.00 -4.47 -12.91
N LEU A 23 -46.81 -3.89 -12.88
CA LEU A 23 -45.55 -4.58 -13.12
C LEU A 23 -45.16 -5.35 -11.88
N SER A 24 -44.35 -6.41 -12.04
CA SER A 24 -43.78 -7.13 -10.90
C SER A 24 -42.90 -6.19 -10.05
N ALA A 25 -42.91 -6.34 -8.73
CA ALA A 25 -42.07 -5.57 -7.85
C ALA A 25 -40.58 -5.79 -8.23
N GLY A 26 -39.86 -4.70 -8.46
CA GLY A 26 -38.47 -4.75 -8.94
C GLY A 26 -38.30 -4.91 -10.44
N TYR A 27 -39.40 -4.74 -11.25
CA TYR A 27 -39.35 -4.84 -12.70
C TYR A 27 -38.30 -3.90 -13.31
N PHE A 28 -38.30 -2.61 -12.92
CA PHE A 28 -37.29 -1.67 -13.43
C PHE A 28 -35.88 -1.97 -12.93
N LEU A 29 -35.73 -2.54 -11.74
CA LEU A 29 -34.45 -3.00 -11.22
C LEU A 29 -33.95 -4.22 -12.00
N SER A 30 -34.84 -5.12 -12.42
CA SER A 30 -34.47 -6.27 -13.26
C SER A 30 -34.05 -5.86 -14.67
N LEU A 31 -34.65 -4.82 -15.25
CA LEU A 31 -34.28 -4.25 -16.54
C LEU A 31 -32.97 -3.47 -16.48
N SER A 32 -32.61 -2.95 -15.31
CA SER A 32 -31.37 -2.17 -15.15
C SER A 32 -30.10 -3.00 -15.24
N GLY A 33 -30.20 -4.33 -15.40
CA GLY A 33 -29.05 -5.21 -15.60
C GLY A 33 -27.95 -4.98 -14.57
N THR A 34 -28.31 -4.67 -13.31
CA THR A 34 -27.37 -4.21 -12.31
C THR A 34 -26.47 -5.33 -11.82
N PRO A 35 -25.18 -5.29 -12.12
CA PRO A 35 -24.21 -6.02 -11.33
C PRO A 35 -23.90 -5.30 -10.00
N ASP A 36 -24.26 -4.03 -9.86
CA ASP A 36 -24.24 -3.33 -8.57
C ASP A 36 -25.55 -3.63 -7.84
N ARG A 37 -25.51 -4.69 -7.06
CA ARG A 37 -26.57 -4.99 -6.11
C ARG A 37 -26.74 -3.79 -5.19
N ALA A 38 -27.90 -3.14 -5.28
CA ALA A 38 -28.18 -2.00 -4.43
C ALA A 38 -28.19 -2.47 -2.96
N PRO A 39 -27.57 -1.73 -2.03
CA PRO A 39 -27.61 -2.10 -0.60
C PRO A 39 -29.01 -2.25 -0.04
N GLY A 40 -30.03 -1.67 -0.70
CA GLY A 40 -31.44 -1.79 -0.33
C GLY A 40 -32.10 -3.12 -0.72
N ASP A 41 -31.44 -3.94 -1.55
CA ASP A 41 -31.97 -5.24 -1.96
C ASP A 41 -31.80 -6.31 -0.87
N PHE A 42 -30.99 -6.01 0.15
CA PHE A 42 -30.65 -6.93 1.23
C PHE A 42 -31.09 -6.38 2.58
N ASP A 43 -31.58 -7.27 3.44
CA ASP A 43 -31.91 -6.97 4.83
C ASP A 43 -30.63 -6.84 5.66
N LEU A 44 -30.05 -5.64 5.62
CA LEU A 44 -28.80 -5.27 6.29
C LEU A 44 -29.00 -4.04 7.20
N ASN A 45 -30.19 -3.90 7.77
CA ASN A 45 -30.61 -2.67 8.49
C ASN A 45 -29.72 -2.34 9.69
N ASP A 46 -29.14 -3.35 10.35
CA ASP A 46 -28.25 -3.19 11.51
C ASP A 46 -26.79 -2.87 11.15
N ILE A 47 -26.48 -2.77 9.83
CA ILE A 47 -25.13 -2.57 9.34
C ILE A 47 -24.96 -1.13 8.83
N SER A 48 -23.81 -0.51 9.07
CA SER A 48 -23.51 0.84 8.60
C SER A 48 -23.64 0.99 7.08
N PRO A 49 -24.11 2.13 6.55
CA PRO A 49 -24.31 2.32 5.09
C PRO A 49 -23.07 2.11 4.24
N SER A 50 -21.88 2.40 4.79
CA SER A 50 -20.60 2.19 4.11
C SER A 50 -20.25 0.71 3.99
N GLU A 51 -20.54 -0.07 5.02
CA GLU A 51 -20.30 -1.50 5.05
C GLU A 51 -21.32 -2.27 4.20
N ARG A 52 -22.61 -1.87 4.24
CA ARG A 52 -23.66 -2.45 3.40
C ARG A 52 -23.27 -2.48 1.92
N ARG A 53 -22.76 -1.35 1.40
CA ARG A 53 -22.31 -1.25 0.00
C ARG A 53 -21.14 -2.19 -0.34
N ARG A 54 -20.28 -2.46 0.63
CA ARG A 54 -19.16 -3.38 0.44
C ARG A 54 -19.63 -4.84 0.47
N LEU A 55 -20.56 -5.17 1.35
CA LEU A 55 -21.10 -6.52 1.52
C LEU A 55 -22.01 -6.93 0.38
N ALA A 56 -22.90 -6.03 -0.06
CA ALA A 56 -23.97 -6.31 -1.04
C ALA A 56 -23.44 -6.98 -2.31
N TRP A 57 -22.28 -6.57 -2.82
CA TRP A 57 -21.65 -7.20 -3.99
C TRP A 57 -21.40 -8.71 -3.83
N HIS A 58 -21.17 -9.15 -2.61
CA HIS A 58 -20.72 -10.50 -2.29
C HIS A 58 -21.82 -11.42 -1.76
N LEU A 59 -23.06 -10.91 -1.65
CA LEU A 59 -24.18 -11.70 -1.15
C LEU A 59 -24.89 -12.45 -2.29
N PRO A 60 -25.40 -13.67 -2.05
CA PRO A 60 -26.22 -14.39 -3.03
C PRO A 60 -27.58 -13.71 -3.24
N GLU A 61 -28.20 -13.93 -4.37
CA GLU A 61 -29.48 -13.29 -4.76
C GLU A 61 -30.64 -13.67 -3.84
N ASP A 62 -30.59 -14.88 -3.33
CA ASP A 62 -31.57 -15.45 -2.40
C ASP A 62 -31.26 -15.15 -0.92
N PHE A 63 -30.27 -14.29 -0.62
CA PHE A 63 -29.80 -14.00 0.72
C PHE A 63 -30.94 -13.71 1.71
N ASN A 64 -31.91 -12.86 1.31
CA ASN A 64 -33.02 -12.48 2.18
C ASN A 64 -33.96 -13.65 2.53
N ARG A 65 -34.01 -14.68 1.70
CA ARG A 65 -34.85 -15.87 1.88
C ARG A 65 -34.17 -16.94 2.73
N ARG A 66 -32.87 -16.84 2.99
CA ARG A 66 -32.11 -17.84 3.74
C ARG A 66 -32.39 -17.78 5.25
N PRO A 67 -32.26 -18.88 5.98
CA PRO A 67 -32.35 -18.90 7.43
C PRO A 67 -31.36 -17.92 8.08
N SER A 68 -31.71 -17.39 9.26
CA SER A 68 -30.88 -16.40 9.98
C SER A 68 -29.47 -16.90 10.27
N GLN A 69 -29.31 -18.18 10.59
CA GLN A 69 -28.00 -18.80 10.83
C GLN A 69 -27.14 -18.76 9.57
N GLU A 70 -27.68 -19.15 8.43
CA GLU A 70 -26.95 -19.15 7.15
C GLU A 70 -26.60 -17.74 6.69
N LYS A 71 -27.50 -16.75 6.90
CA LYS A 71 -27.20 -15.33 6.67
C LYS A 71 -26.00 -14.87 7.50
N ALA A 72 -25.96 -15.26 8.79
CA ALA A 72 -24.85 -14.92 9.68
C ALA A 72 -23.53 -15.56 9.24
N GLU A 73 -23.55 -16.81 8.79
CA GLU A 73 -22.39 -17.54 8.27
C GLU A 73 -21.86 -16.86 6.99
N ILE A 74 -22.74 -16.53 6.04
CA ILE A 74 -22.37 -15.81 4.80
C ILE A 74 -21.75 -14.45 5.12
N LEU A 75 -22.37 -13.66 5.98
CA LEU A 75 -21.86 -12.35 6.37
C LEU A 75 -20.51 -12.46 7.07
N ASN A 76 -20.36 -13.41 7.98
CA ASN A 76 -19.10 -13.64 8.67
C ASN A 76 -17.99 -14.03 7.69
N TRP A 77 -18.28 -14.96 6.77
CA TRP A 77 -17.32 -15.36 5.75
C TRP A 77 -16.92 -14.21 4.85
N VAL A 78 -17.89 -13.44 4.32
CA VAL A 78 -17.62 -12.28 3.46
C VAL A 78 -16.76 -11.25 4.21
N ARG A 79 -17.06 -10.96 5.47
CA ARG A 79 -16.27 -10.05 6.31
C ARG A 79 -14.86 -10.56 6.53
N THR A 80 -14.75 -11.85 6.83
CA THR A 80 -13.46 -12.46 7.21
C THR A 80 -12.58 -12.71 6.01
N VAL A 81 -13.09 -13.32 4.96
CA VAL A 81 -12.31 -13.73 3.79
C VAL A 81 -12.18 -12.59 2.78
N ILE A 82 -13.30 -12.03 2.32
CA ILE A 82 -13.26 -11.03 1.23
C ILE A 82 -12.86 -9.65 1.74
N ILE A 83 -13.47 -9.18 2.83
CA ILE A 83 -13.27 -7.79 3.27
C ILE A 83 -11.96 -7.64 4.04
N SER A 84 -11.73 -8.46 5.05
CA SER A 84 -10.52 -8.36 5.88
C SER A 84 -9.33 -9.17 5.34
N GLY A 85 -9.58 -10.30 4.68
CA GLY A 85 -8.58 -11.29 4.36
C GLY A 85 -8.13 -11.99 5.65
N SER A 86 -8.59 -13.18 5.91
CA SER A 86 -8.54 -13.90 7.19
C SER A 86 -7.14 -14.34 7.65
N THR A 87 -6.13 -13.50 7.55
CA THR A 87 -4.79 -13.80 8.02
C THR A 87 -4.61 -13.35 9.48
N ASP A 88 -3.79 -14.04 10.24
CA ASP A 88 -3.40 -13.65 11.60
C ASP A 88 -2.79 -12.25 11.63
N TYR A 89 -2.03 -11.92 10.60
CA TYR A 89 -1.48 -10.58 10.42
C TYR A 89 -2.55 -9.50 10.30
N ARG A 90 -3.63 -9.73 9.56
CA ARG A 90 -4.73 -8.76 9.43
C ARG A 90 -5.46 -8.55 10.75
N ARG A 91 -5.68 -9.62 11.51
CA ARG A 91 -6.25 -9.55 12.87
C ARG A 91 -5.33 -8.76 13.78
N TYR A 92 -4.04 -9.07 13.75
CA TYR A 92 -3.02 -8.34 14.48
C TYR A 92 -2.98 -6.84 14.10
N GLN A 93 -2.96 -6.50 12.80
CA GLN A 93 -2.98 -5.10 12.37
C GLN A 93 -4.22 -4.35 12.89
N ALA A 94 -5.38 -4.95 12.82
CA ALA A 94 -6.62 -4.33 13.29
C ALA A 94 -6.57 -4.06 14.81
N ALA A 95 -6.03 -4.98 15.59
CA ALA A 95 -5.82 -4.79 17.03
C ALA A 95 -4.76 -3.71 17.30
N ALA A 96 -3.62 -3.74 16.60
CA ALA A 96 -2.54 -2.78 16.78
C ALA A 96 -2.92 -1.33 16.43
N ILE A 97 -3.81 -1.13 15.45
CA ILE A 97 -4.32 0.20 15.08
C ILE A 97 -5.20 0.77 16.20
N ARG A 98 -6.01 -0.05 16.85
CA ARG A 98 -6.87 0.38 17.97
C ARG A 98 -6.09 0.80 19.21
N GLN A 99 -4.89 0.27 19.37
CA GLN A 99 -3.99 0.51 20.50
C GLN A 99 -2.84 1.44 20.15
N ARG A 100 -3.07 2.44 19.31
CA ARG A 100 -2.03 3.33 18.81
C ARG A 100 -2.00 4.62 19.62
N TYR A 101 -0.82 4.97 20.12
CA TYR A 101 -0.54 6.26 20.73
C TYR A 101 0.62 6.93 19.98
N ALA A 102 0.48 8.19 19.61
CA ALA A 102 1.48 8.87 18.78
C ALA A 102 1.60 10.36 19.09
N VAL A 103 2.81 10.87 19.00
CA VAL A 103 3.07 12.32 18.96
C VAL A 103 2.97 12.80 17.52
N ARG A 104 2.16 13.80 17.26
CA ARG A 104 1.96 14.40 15.95
C ARG A 104 2.80 15.67 15.80
N PHE A 105 3.60 15.69 14.74
CA PHE A 105 4.42 16.85 14.38
C PHE A 105 3.66 17.77 13.41
N SER A 106 3.50 19.04 13.76
CA SER A 106 2.80 20.03 12.94
C SER A 106 3.61 20.43 11.70
N CYS A 107 4.94 20.41 11.77
CA CYS A 107 5.84 20.73 10.66
C CYS A 107 5.73 19.74 9.47
N ALA A 108 5.19 18.55 9.70
CA ALA A 108 5.02 17.51 8.68
C ALA A 108 3.56 17.25 8.31
N SER A 109 2.62 17.87 8.99
CA SER A 109 1.19 17.70 8.74
C SER A 109 0.73 18.67 7.66
N GLY A 110 0.27 18.14 6.52
CA GLY A 110 -0.58 18.90 5.60
C GLY A 110 -1.86 19.40 6.33
N PRO A 111 -2.65 20.29 5.73
CA PRO A 111 -3.81 20.88 6.37
C PRO A 111 -4.73 19.80 6.94
N VAL A 112 -5.01 19.91 8.23
CA VAL A 112 -5.86 18.98 8.99
C VAL A 112 -7.24 18.96 8.33
N ARG A 113 -7.63 17.83 7.74
CA ARG A 113 -9.02 17.61 7.37
C ARG A 113 -9.86 17.66 8.66
N LYS A 114 -10.67 18.70 8.80
CA LYS A 114 -11.72 18.78 9.81
C LYS A 114 -12.75 17.66 9.52
N SER A 115 -12.56 16.49 10.08
CA SER A 115 -13.55 15.43 10.03
C SER A 115 -13.55 14.65 11.34
N SER A 116 -14.58 14.86 12.08
CA SER A 116 -15.11 14.20 13.27
C SER A 116 -15.17 15.11 14.51
N PRO A 117 -16.19 14.96 15.36
CA PRO A 117 -16.32 15.72 16.60
C PRO A 117 -15.04 15.54 17.44
N ALA A 118 -14.63 16.61 18.08
CA ALA A 118 -13.41 16.65 18.88
C ALA A 118 -13.45 15.56 19.95
N ARG A 119 -12.69 14.50 19.74
CA ARG A 119 -12.33 13.54 20.79
C ARG A 119 -11.22 14.16 21.62
N THR A 120 -11.23 13.93 22.92
CA THR A 120 -10.11 14.32 23.78
C THR A 120 -8.82 13.65 23.29
N PRO A 121 -7.63 14.22 23.54
CA PRO A 121 -6.36 13.59 23.21
C PRO A 121 -6.24 12.16 23.74
N GLU A 122 -6.79 11.91 24.92
CA GLU A 122 -6.84 10.59 25.57
C GLU A 122 -7.68 9.57 24.78
N GLU A 123 -8.83 10.00 24.23
CA GLU A 123 -9.67 9.14 23.38
C GLU A 123 -9.10 8.94 21.98
N SER A 124 -8.27 9.86 21.49
CA SER A 124 -7.68 9.79 20.15
C SER A 124 -6.34 9.06 20.11
N GLY A 125 -5.66 8.90 21.25
CA GLY A 125 -4.28 8.37 21.32
C GLY A 125 -3.27 9.23 20.53
N ILE A 126 -3.54 10.53 20.38
CA ILE A 126 -2.70 11.47 19.62
C ILE A 126 -2.41 12.70 20.47
N VAL A 127 -1.13 12.96 20.71
CA VAL A 127 -0.63 14.15 21.38
C VAL A 127 0.08 15.06 20.37
N ILE A 128 -0.15 16.37 20.46
CA ILE A 128 0.57 17.33 19.60
C ILE A 128 1.98 17.54 20.16
N ALA A 129 2.99 17.47 19.28
CA ALA A 129 4.36 17.73 19.66
C ALA A 129 4.53 19.14 20.27
N PRO A 130 5.17 19.29 21.44
CA PRO A 130 5.56 20.58 21.97
C PRO A 130 6.43 21.34 20.97
N LYS A 131 6.42 22.69 21.05
CA LYS A 131 7.12 23.56 20.09
C LYS A 131 8.58 23.11 19.87
N ARG A 132 9.34 22.89 20.96
CA ARG A 132 10.74 22.46 20.88
C ARG A 132 10.91 21.16 20.09
N LEU A 133 10.16 20.13 20.44
CA LEU A 133 10.24 18.83 19.77
C LEU A 133 9.84 18.93 18.28
N ASN A 134 8.85 19.78 17.99
CA ASN A 134 8.45 20.05 16.61
C ASN A 134 9.52 20.80 15.81
N ASP A 135 10.22 21.75 16.43
CA ASP A 135 11.32 22.50 15.82
C ASP A 135 12.53 21.58 15.56
N GLU A 136 12.86 20.67 16.49
CA GLU A 136 13.89 19.64 16.32
C GLU A 136 13.54 18.69 15.14
N MET A 137 12.27 18.29 15.02
CA MET A 137 11.80 17.49 13.89
C MET A 137 11.94 18.25 12.57
N ALA A 138 11.57 19.52 12.54
CA ALA A 138 11.72 20.37 11.36
C ALA A 138 13.20 20.52 10.95
N ASP A 139 14.10 20.65 11.91
CA ASP A 139 15.55 20.71 11.65
C ASP A 139 16.09 19.39 11.07
N LEU A 140 15.71 18.24 11.65
CA LEU A 140 16.06 16.92 11.11
C LEU A 140 15.52 16.74 9.68
N LEU A 141 14.28 17.14 9.42
CA LEU A 141 13.69 17.07 8.07
C LEU A 141 14.48 17.95 7.10
N ARG A 142 14.79 19.19 7.49
CA ARG A 142 15.60 20.09 6.68
C ARG A 142 16.96 19.47 6.37
N PHE A 143 17.64 18.96 7.39
CA PHE A 143 18.93 18.26 7.22
C PHE A 143 18.85 17.09 6.25
N LYS A 144 17.76 16.31 6.28
CA LYS A 144 17.61 15.10 5.46
C LYS A 144 16.97 15.31 4.09
N THR A 145 16.26 16.44 3.84
CA THR A 145 15.51 16.63 2.58
C THR A 145 16.07 17.76 1.68
N SER A 146 16.84 18.72 2.24
CA SER A 146 17.43 19.81 1.44
C SER A 146 18.41 19.30 0.40
N THR A 147 18.62 20.03 -0.68
CA THR A 147 19.60 19.68 -1.72
C THR A 147 21.03 19.64 -1.16
N PHE A 148 21.39 20.63 -0.33
CA PHE A 148 22.68 20.70 0.37
C PHE A 148 22.50 20.62 1.88
N ALA A 149 23.43 20.00 2.59
CA ALA A 149 23.51 20.11 4.03
C ALA A 149 23.92 21.54 4.41
N ALA A 150 23.60 21.98 5.64
CA ALA A 150 24.08 23.25 6.15
C ALA A 150 25.62 23.26 6.19
N PHE A 151 26.21 24.48 6.12
CA PHE A 151 27.66 24.64 6.16
C PHE A 151 28.26 23.96 7.40
N GLY A 152 29.32 23.23 7.21
CA GLY A 152 29.99 22.44 8.27
C GLY A 152 29.29 21.13 8.66
N MET A 153 28.14 20.80 8.06
CA MET A 153 27.44 19.53 8.30
C MET A 153 27.60 18.56 7.11
N GLN A 154 27.76 17.29 7.44
CA GLN A 154 27.82 16.20 6.48
C GLN A 154 26.64 15.24 6.67
N ARG A 155 26.17 14.62 5.60
CA ARG A 155 25.10 13.62 5.68
C ARG A 155 25.30 12.48 4.70
N ASN A 156 24.79 11.33 5.08
CA ASN A 156 24.72 10.18 4.20
C ASN A 156 23.29 10.05 3.66
N GLY A 157 23.12 10.35 2.38
CA GLY A 157 21.86 10.23 1.65
C GLY A 157 20.83 11.33 1.96
N VAL A 158 19.88 11.46 1.03
CA VAL A 158 18.76 12.42 1.09
C VAL A 158 17.45 11.64 1.16
N TRP A 159 16.52 12.09 1.99
CA TRP A 159 15.18 11.51 2.05
C TRP A 159 14.27 12.12 0.98
N GLY A 160 13.65 11.27 0.18
CA GLY A 160 12.51 11.69 -0.63
C GLY A 160 11.27 11.91 0.24
N THR A 161 10.25 12.56 -0.31
CA THR A 161 9.01 12.93 0.39
C THR A 161 8.33 11.76 1.10
N GLU A 162 8.26 10.60 0.45
CA GLU A 162 7.63 9.39 1.04
C GLU A 162 8.45 8.86 2.23
N THR A 163 9.78 8.84 2.10
CA THR A 163 10.68 8.41 3.19
C THR A 163 10.58 9.37 4.37
N ALA A 164 10.61 10.69 4.13
CA ALA A 164 10.49 11.70 5.17
C ALA A 164 9.18 11.54 5.94
N SER A 165 8.04 11.41 5.24
CA SER A 165 6.73 11.20 5.85
C SER A 165 6.68 9.93 6.70
N GLN A 166 7.26 8.81 6.21
CA GLN A 166 7.35 7.57 6.96
C GLN A 166 8.19 7.72 8.23
N LYS A 167 9.34 8.41 8.15
CA LYS A 167 10.20 8.63 9.33
C LYS A 167 9.54 9.51 10.38
N VAL A 168 8.80 10.54 9.96
CA VAL A 168 7.97 11.34 10.88
C VAL A 168 6.97 10.47 11.64
N GLU A 169 6.28 9.58 10.95
CA GLU A 169 5.35 8.63 11.58
C GLU A 169 6.07 7.70 12.56
N HIS A 170 7.24 7.18 12.19
CA HIS A 170 8.05 6.32 13.06
C HIS A 170 8.46 7.04 14.35
N PHE A 171 8.95 8.26 14.26
CA PHE A 171 9.29 9.06 15.44
C PHE A 171 8.05 9.40 16.27
N GLY A 172 6.94 9.73 15.62
CA GLY A 172 5.67 9.98 16.32
C GLY A 172 5.23 8.79 17.18
N LEU A 173 5.36 7.58 16.67
CA LEU A 173 5.04 6.35 17.40
C LEU A 173 6.08 6.04 18.48
N TRP A 174 7.36 6.31 18.23
CA TRP A 174 8.42 6.13 19.22
C TRP A 174 8.23 7.05 20.42
N PHE A 175 8.03 8.34 20.21
CA PHE A 175 7.74 9.30 21.29
C PHE A 175 6.40 9.02 21.96
N GLY A 176 5.41 8.53 21.21
CA GLY A 176 4.11 8.15 21.74
C GLY A 176 4.18 7.05 22.81
N ALA A 177 5.14 6.14 22.71
CA ALA A 177 5.35 5.11 23.72
C ALA A 177 5.74 5.68 25.09
N PHE A 178 6.50 6.78 25.11
CA PHE A 178 6.91 7.44 26.36
C PHE A 178 5.81 8.30 26.97
N VAL A 179 4.98 8.94 26.15
CA VAL A 179 3.91 9.83 26.60
C VAL A 179 2.64 9.09 27.01
N ALA A 180 2.37 7.95 26.41
CA ALA A 180 1.16 7.17 26.72
C ALA A 180 1.08 6.88 28.23
N PRO A 181 -0.07 7.10 28.87
CA PRO A 181 -0.25 6.82 30.30
C PRO A 181 0.00 5.34 30.62
N PRO A 182 0.59 5.02 31.79
CA PRO A 182 0.80 3.63 32.21
C PRO A 182 -0.50 2.83 32.33
N GLU A 183 -1.61 3.47 32.68
CA GLU A 183 -2.94 2.88 32.86
C GLU A 183 -3.67 2.65 31.53
N SER A 184 -3.17 3.24 30.43
CA SER A 184 -3.79 3.09 29.11
C SER A 184 -3.58 1.68 28.53
N GLU A 185 -4.38 1.33 27.52
CA GLU A 185 -4.18 0.08 26.76
C GLU A 185 -2.76 0.00 26.15
N VAL A 186 -2.09 1.13 25.98
CA VAL A 186 -0.74 1.23 25.43
C VAL A 186 0.32 0.94 26.49
N GLN A 187 0.03 1.15 27.77
CA GLN A 187 0.94 0.95 28.90
C GLN A 187 2.30 1.64 28.67
N GLY A 188 2.24 2.94 28.40
CA GLY A 188 3.45 3.76 28.17
C GLY A 188 4.14 4.13 29.48
N LEU A 189 5.01 5.13 29.42
CA LEU A 189 5.77 5.61 30.58
C LEU A 189 5.12 6.82 31.29
N GLY A 190 4.17 7.51 30.63
CA GLY A 190 3.49 8.69 31.20
C GLY A 190 4.37 9.95 31.27
N VAL A 191 5.40 10.05 30.44
CA VAL A 191 6.30 11.21 30.41
C VAL A 191 5.57 12.46 29.94
N ASP A 192 5.75 13.59 30.66
CA ASP A 192 5.25 14.88 30.18
C ASP A 192 5.81 15.19 28.77
N PRO A 193 4.97 15.43 27.77
CA PRO A 193 5.41 15.76 26.43
C PRO A 193 6.43 16.90 26.36
N LYS A 194 6.42 17.83 27.31
CA LYS A 194 7.37 18.95 27.40
C LYS A 194 8.82 18.51 27.67
N LEU A 195 9.02 17.32 28.23
CA LEU A 195 10.34 16.76 28.51
C LEU A 195 10.97 16.10 27.28
N LEU A 196 10.16 15.78 26.27
CA LEU A 196 10.62 15.09 25.08
C LEU A 196 11.55 15.95 24.22
N THR A 197 12.64 15.34 23.76
CA THR A 197 13.60 15.88 22.81
C THR A 197 14.25 14.73 22.01
N PHE A 198 14.68 15.00 20.79
CA PHE A 198 15.45 14.02 20.02
C PHE A 198 16.78 13.65 20.67
N ALA A 199 17.32 14.52 21.54
CA ALA A 199 18.51 14.20 22.32
C ALA A 199 18.36 12.94 23.20
N MET A 200 17.13 12.56 23.58
CA MET A 200 16.86 11.32 24.32
C MET A 200 17.31 10.07 23.56
N MET A 201 17.38 10.13 22.23
CA MET A 201 17.78 8.99 21.40
C MET A 201 19.26 8.60 21.56
N ILE A 202 20.07 9.42 22.26
CA ILE A 202 21.48 9.14 22.54
C ILE A 202 21.69 8.12 23.68
N PHE A 203 20.64 7.88 24.48
CA PHE A 203 20.73 7.02 25.66
C PHE A 203 20.38 5.56 25.33
N PRO A 204 21.32 4.61 25.52
CA PRO A 204 21.04 3.18 25.35
C PRO A 204 19.86 2.67 26.18
N GLN A 205 19.73 3.13 27.45
CA GLN A 205 18.65 2.70 28.35
C GLN A 205 17.26 3.14 27.86
N VAL A 206 17.15 4.26 27.17
CA VAL A 206 15.87 4.72 26.56
C VAL A 206 15.43 3.74 25.49
N TRP A 207 16.38 3.24 24.70
CA TRP A 207 16.09 2.23 23.67
C TRP A 207 15.81 0.86 24.27
N ASP A 208 16.54 0.44 25.29
CA ASP A 208 16.27 -0.83 25.96
C ASP A 208 14.90 -0.84 26.63
N TRP A 209 14.49 0.27 27.27
CA TRP A 209 13.12 0.41 27.78
C TRP A 209 12.09 0.25 26.65
N TYR A 210 12.28 0.95 25.52
CA TYR A 210 11.37 0.87 24.37
C TYR A 210 11.29 -0.55 23.80
N LEU A 211 12.41 -1.24 23.65
CA LEU A 211 12.45 -2.60 23.14
C LEU A 211 11.71 -3.58 24.07
N HIS A 212 11.97 -3.52 25.38
CA HIS A 212 11.27 -4.35 26.36
C HIS A 212 9.77 -4.03 26.43
N TRP A 213 9.39 -2.75 26.30
CA TRP A 213 8.00 -2.35 26.20
C TRP A 213 7.32 -2.94 24.96
N ARG A 214 8.01 -2.94 23.82
CA ARG A 214 7.51 -3.57 22.58
C ARG A 214 7.33 -5.07 22.73
N GLU A 215 8.31 -5.73 23.33
CA GLU A 215 8.27 -7.18 23.57
C GLU A 215 7.12 -7.57 24.50
N ARG A 216 6.95 -6.90 25.63
CA ARG A 216 5.85 -7.15 26.56
C ARG A 216 4.49 -7.02 25.89
N ARG A 217 4.30 -6.01 25.05
CA ARG A 217 3.03 -5.78 24.37
C ARG A 217 2.75 -6.76 23.24
N ARG A 218 3.76 -7.25 22.59
CA ARG A 218 3.63 -8.05 21.37
C ARG A 218 3.98 -9.51 21.53
N GLY A 219 4.84 -9.83 22.50
CA GLY A 219 5.37 -11.16 22.71
C GLY A 219 6.50 -11.58 21.77
N PHE A 220 6.88 -10.72 20.83
CA PHE A 220 7.96 -10.99 19.86
C PHE A 220 8.46 -9.69 19.19
N TYR A 221 9.68 -9.75 18.65
CA TYR A 221 10.27 -8.69 17.83
C TYR A 221 10.02 -8.90 16.35
N THR A 222 10.11 -7.80 15.58
CA THR A 222 9.93 -7.75 14.15
C THR A 222 10.97 -6.86 13.49
N LYS A 223 10.96 -6.80 12.18
CA LYS A 223 11.82 -5.87 11.44
C LYS A 223 11.58 -4.40 11.79
N TRP A 224 10.42 -4.06 12.35
CA TRP A 224 10.12 -2.70 12.80
C TRP A 224 11.13 -2.17 13.83
N GLU A 225 11.48 -2.97 14.82
CA GLU A 225 12.44 -2.61 15.87
C GLU A 225 13.85 -2.45 15.27
N ILE A 226 14.22 -3.31 14.33
CA ILE A 226 15.48 -3.20 13.57
C ILE A 226 15.53 -1.89 12.77
N ASP A 227 14.44 -1.54 12.08
CA ASP A 227 14.36 -0.32 11.27
C ASP A 227 14.47 0.95 12.14
N LEU A 228 13.88 0.96 13.34
CA LEU A 228 14.00 2.07 14.29
C LEU A 228 15.41 2.18 14.87
N LEU A 229 15.99 1.09 15.30
CA LEU A 229 17.39 1.07 15.77
C LEU A 229 18.37 1.49 14.66
N SER A 230 18.09 1.16 13.43
CA SER A 230 18.87 1.60 12.27
C SER A 230 18.82 3.11 12.08
N ILE A 231 17.66 3.74 12.40
CA ILE A 231 17.55 5.21 12.41
C ILE A 231 18.40 5.79 13.56
N ALA A 232 18.31 5.21 14.77
CA ALA A 232 19.12 5.64 15.91
C ALA A 232 20.62 5.59 15.60
N ALA A 233 21.08 4.47 15.02
CA ALA A 233 22.44 4.34 14.56
C ALA A 233 22.81 5.40 13.51
N ALA A 234 21.92 5.67 12.55
CA ALA A 234 22.18 6.64 11.48
C ALA A 234 22.30 8.08 11.98
N ILE A 235 21.52 8.49 12.98
CA ILE A 235 21.59 9.86 13.55
C ILE A 235 22.76 10.06 14.52
N CYS A 236 23.28 8.97 15.11
CA CYS A 236 24.46 8.99 15.98
C CYS A 236 25.77 8.68 15.25
N ARG A 237 25.72 8.34 13.95
CA ARG A 237 26.88 7.92 13.17
C ARG A 237 27.98 8.99 13.17
N GLU A 238 29.23 8.54 13.22
CA GLU A 238 30.40 9.40 13.04
C GLU A 238 30.31 10.20 11.73
N GLU A 239 30.77 11.43 11.73
CA GLU A 239 30.76 12.41 10.64
C GLU A 239 29.36 12.81 10.11
N THR A 240 28.50 11.84 9.83
CA THR A 240 27.25 12.06 9.06
C THR A 240 25.97 12.03 9.90
N GLY A 241 26.08 11.75 11.20
CA GLY A 241 24.95 11.68 12.11
C GLY A 241 24.42 13.09 12.47
N TRP A 242 23.14 13.32 12.25
CA TRP A 242 22.53 14.61 12.60
C TRP A 242 22.63 14.94 14.09
N LEU A 243 22.34 13.97 14.95
CA LEU A 243 22.40 14.16 16.40
C LEU A 243 23.85 14.36 16.84
N ARG A 244 24.78 13.61 16.28
CA ARG A 244 26.23 13.78 16.56
C ARG A 244 26.73 15.18 16.24
N GLN A 245 26.27 15.76 15.14
CA GLN A 245 26.64 17.13 14.70
C GLN A 245 25.83 18.23 15.40
N SER A 246 24.95 17.86 16.34
CA SER A 246 24.06 18.80 17.06
C SER A 246 24.25 18.74 18.58
N PRO A 247 25.48 18.93 19.15
CA PRO A 247 25.73 18.79 20.58
C PRO A 247 24.94 19.80 21.43
N ARG A 248 24.56 20.94 20.85
CA ARG A 248 23.67 21.93 21.48
C ARG A 248 22.35 21.33 21.97
N MET A 249 21.89 20.22 21.38
CA MET A 249 20.66 19.56 21.81
C MET A 249 20.79 18.94 23.20
N GLY A 250 21.99 18.70 23.69
CA GLY A 250 22.24 18.23 25.05
C GLY A 250 21.64 19.16 26.11
N SER A 251 21.63 20.48 25.88
CA SER A 251 21.01 21.44 26.81
C SER A 251 19.49 21.30 26.96
N SER A 252 18.85 20.59 26.01
CA SER A 252 17.41 20.30 26.04
C SER A 252 17.05 19.09 26.90
N LEU A 253 18.01 18.27 27.27
CA LEU A 253 17.81 17.10 28.11
C LEU A 253 17.30 17.49 29.50
N ARG A 254 16.38 16.71 30.02
CA ARG A 254 15.83 16.80 31.37
C ARG A 254 15.72 15.41 31.95
N PRO A 255 15.88 15.23 33.27
CA PRO A 255 15.68 13.94 33.91
C PRO A 255 14.28 13.39 33.64
N ILE A 256 14.22 12.10 33.43
CA ILE A 256 12.98 11.33 33.30
C ILE A 256 13.03 10.23 34.34
N GLU A 257 12.11 10.27 35.29
CA GLU A 257 12.07 9.33 36.42
C GLU A 257 12.11 7.87 35.92
N GLY A 258 12.96 7.07 36.54
CA GLY A 258 13.12 5.67 36.19
C GLY A 258 13.78 5.39 34.83
N LEU A 259 14.22 6.41 34.08
CA LEU A 259 14.77 6.24 32.72
C LEU A 259 16.10 6.98 32.50
N VAL A 260 16.16 8.28 32.81
CA VAL A 260 17.36 9.12 32.59
C VAL A 260 17.59 10.02 33.80
N SER A 261 18.69 9.83 34.49
CA SER A 261 19.10 10.61 35.66
C SER A 261 19.84 11.89 35.26
N GLU A 262 20.02 12.82 36.21
CA GLU A 262 20.87 14.00 36.02
C GLU A 262 22.32 13.60 35.76
N ALA A 263 22.82 12.54 36.44
CA ALA A 263 24.16 12.03 36.23
C ALA A 263 24.36 11.53 34.79
N ASP A 264 23.38 10.84 34.23
CA ASP A 264 23.39 10.41 32.82
C ASP A 264 23.50 11.61 31.87
N ILE A 265 22.69 12.64 32.12
CA ILE A 265 22.67 13.87 31.33
C ILE A 265 24.01 14.57 31.37
N ASN A 266 24.58 14.75 32.55
CA ASN A 266 25.89 15.39 32.74
C ASN A 266 27.01 14.60 32.03
N ALA A 267 26.97 13.26 32.11
CA ALA A 267 27.93 12.40 31.42
C ALA A 267 27.81 12.51 29.89
N VAL A 268 26.63 12.67 29.35
CA VAL A 268 26.38 12.85 27.91
C VAL A 268 26.80 14.26 27.46
N GLN A 269 26.51 15.28 28.26
CA GLN A 269 26.87 16.65 27.94
C GLN A 269 28.37 16.90 28.00
N SER A 270 29.10 16.20 28.91
CA SER A 270 30.56 16.30 29.01
C SER A 270 31.28 15.71 27.81
N ASP A 271 30.76 14.65 27.22
CA ASP A 271 31.37 14.01 26.04
C ASP A 271 30.26 13.48 25.09
N TRP A 272 29.71 14.40 24.31
CA TRP A 272 28.70 14.14 23.34
C TRP A 272 29.12 13.17 22.23
N PRO A 273 30.31 13.29 21.63
CA PRO A 273 30.83 12.34 20.66
C PRO A 273 30.87 10.91 21.19
N ALA A 274 31.48 10.69 22.36
CA ALA A 274 31.55 9.36 22.95
C ALA A 274 30.18 8.79 23.31
N ALA A 275 29.22 9.62 23.72
CA ALA A 275 27.85 9.19 23.95
C ALA A 275 27.19 8.71 22.64
N CYS A 276 27.38 9.43 21.53
CA CYS A 276 26.91 9.01 20.22
C CYS A 276 27.55 7.68 19.79
N ASP A 277 28.84 7.48 20.03
CA ASP A 277 29.54 6.23 19.70
C ASP A 277 29.01 5.05 20.53
N ARG A 278 28.77 5.27 21.83
CA ARG A 278 28.14 4.26 22.70
C ARG A 278 26.77 3.87 22.17
N MET A 279 25.95 4.83 21.81
CA MET A 279 24.61 4.57 21.26
C MET A 279 24.68 3.87 19.90
N TYR A 280 25.57 4.29 19.00
CA TYR A 280 25.78 3.63 17.72
C TYR A 280 26.14 2.14 17.89
N LYS A 281 27.12 1.86 18.73
CA LYS A 281 27.56 0.48 19.04
C LYS A 281 26.42 -0.33 19.68
N HIS A 282 25.70 0.27 20.62
CA HIS A 282 24.54 -0.34 21.26
C HIS A 282 23.44 -0.70 20.26
N ALA A 283 23.04 0.23 19.40
CA ALA A 283 22.04 0.00 18.37
C ALA A 283 22.47 -1.15 17.43
N ARG A 284 23.73 -1.17 16.98
CA ARG A 284 24.26 -2.24 16.11
C ARG A 284 24.26 -3.61 16.78
N ARG A 285 24.54 -3.67 18.09
CA ARG A 285 24.46 -4.90 18.89
C ARG A 285 23.00 -5.37 18.99
N ARG A 286 22.07 -4.48 19.39
CA ARG A 286 20.64 -4.82 19.51
C ARG A 286 20.02 -5.25 18.19
N ILE A 287 20.42 -4.63 17.08
CA ILE A 287 19.98 -5.07 15.73
C ILE A 287 20.37 -6.54 15.50
N LYS A 288 21.61 -6.94 15.79
CA LYS A 288 22.06 -8.31 15.61
C LYS A 288 21.35 -9.30 16.54
N GLU A 289 21.07 -8.90 17.78
CA GLU A 289 20.33 -9.73 18.74
C GLU A 289 18.88 -9.95 18.28
N ILE A 290 18.20 -8.87 17.86
CA ILE A 290 16.82 -8.93 17.42
C ILE A 290 16.70 -9.69 16.09
N ASP A 291 17.62 -9.50 15.15
CA ASP A 291 17.58 -10.16 13.83
C ASP A 291 17.57 -11.70 13.94
N ARG A 292 18.18 -12.25 15.01
CA ARG A 292 18.21 -13.71 15.28
C ARG A 292 16.85 -14.26 15.74
N VAL A 293 16.01 -13.42 16.37
CA VAL A 293 14.74 -13.83 16.98
C VAL A 293 13.53 -13.14 16.36
N ALA A 294 13.74 -12.19 15.46
CA ALA A 294 12.67 -11.46 14.80
C ALA A 294 11.76 -12.41 14.03
N ARG A 295 10.47 -12.31 14.28
CA ARG A 295 9.49 -13.13 13.60
C ARG A 295 8.97 -12.42 12.37
N VAL A 296 8.92 -13.16 11.29
CA VAL A 296 8.10 -12.81 10.13
C VAL A 296 6.68 -13.26 10.46
N HIS A 297 5.85 -12.35 10.96
CA HIS A 297 4.45 -12.66 11.31
C HIS A 297 3.51 -12.52 10.11
N ARG A 298 4.04 -12.36 8.94
CA ARG A 298 3.31 -12.38 7.69
C ARG A 298 4.15 -13.09 6.66
N ASP A 299 3.64 -14.17 6.13
CA ASP A 299 4.08 -14.58 4.81
C ASP A 299 3.54 -13.56 3.80
N PRO A 300 4.39 -12.75 3.15
CA PRO A 300 3.93 -11.77 2.17
C PRO A 300 3.17 -12.41 1.01
N PHE A 301 3.36 -13.69 0.78
CA PHE A 301 2.76 -14.46 -0.31
C PHE A 301 1.47 -15.18 0.08
N GLU A 302 1.16 -15.29 1.37
CA GLU A 302 -0.06 -15.95 1.86
C GLU A 302 -1.32 -15.56 1.07
N PRO A 303 -1.56 -14.27 0.74
CA PRO A 303 -2.75 -13.89 -0.01
C PRO A 303 -2.83 -14.43 -1.44
N ILE A 304 -1.72 -14.84 -2.02
CA ILE A 304 -1.60 -15.27 -3.43
C ILE A 304 -0.99 -16.67 -3.56
N LEU A 305 -0.86 -17.42 -2.47
CA LEU A 305 -0.29 -18.77 -2.50
C LEU A 305 -0.93 -19.67 -3.57
N PRO A 306 -2.27 -19.73 -3.70
CA PRO A 306 -2.89 -20.59 -4.74
C PRO A 306 -2.43 -20.25 -6.15
N VAL A 307 -2.09 -18.98 -6.39
CA VAL A 307 -1.57 -18.51 -7.67
C VAL A 307 -0.11 -18.92 -7.85
N LEU A 308 0.73 -18.71 -6.81
CA LEU A 308 2.16 -19.00 -6.91
C LEU A 308 2.46 -20.50 -6.98
N GLU A 309 1.63 -21.33 -6.38
CA GLU A 309 1.74 -22.79 -6.41
C GLU A 309 1.26 -23.39 -7.75
N ALA A 310 0.40 -22.67 -8.47
CA ALA A 310 -0.09 -23.13 -9.77
C ALA A 310 1.06 -23.38 -10.78
N PRO A 311 0.93 -24.35 -11.70
CA PRO A 311 1.93 -24.59 -12.74
C PRO A 311 2.22 -23.37 -13.61
N SER A 312 1.25 -22.50 -13.80
CA SER A 312 1.36 -21.25 -14.53
C SER A 312 0.81 -20.08 -13.69
N PRO A 313 1.61 -19.46 -12.80
CA PRO A 313 1.15 -18.35 -11.96
C PRO A 313 0.50 -17.21 -12.74
N VAL A 314 1.08 -16.79 -13.87
CA VAL A 314 0.50 -15.76 -14.73
C VAL A 314 -0.81 -16.23 -15.35
N GLY A 315 -0.89 -17.50 -15.79
CA GLY A 315 -2.11 -18.09 -16.33
C GLY A 315 -3.23 -18.15 -15.30
N GLU A 316 -2.90 -18.51 -14.05
CA GLU A 316 -3.86 -18.54 -12.95
C GLU A 316 -4.38 -17.14 -12.61
N TYR A 317 -3.48 -16.17 -12.44
CA TYR A 317 -3.87 -14.80 -12.13
C TYR A 317 -4.65 -14.12 -13.26
N ARG A 318 -4.38 -14.50 -14.53
CA ARG A 318 -5.11 -14.01 -15.70
C ARG A 318 -6.61 -14.28 -15.62
N LYS A 319 -7.04 -15.36 -14.98
CA LYS A 319 -8.46 -15.69 -14.78
C LYS A 319 -9.25 -14.56 -14.16
N ILE A 320 -8.60 -13.71 -13.33
CA ILE A 320 -9.25 -12.52 -12.74
C ILE A 320 -9.65 -11.53 -13.85
N THR A 321 -8.81 -11.34 -14.85
CA THR A 321 -9.11 -10.45 -15.97
C THR A 321 -10.22 -11.01 -16.87
N GLU A 322 -10.31 -12.32 -16.99
CA GLU A 322 -11.39 -13.01 -17.71
C GLU A 322 -12.72 -12.89 -16.96
N GLU A 323 -12.71 -13.06 -15.63
CA GLU A 323 -13.90 -12.82 -14.78
C GLU A 323 -14.40 -11.36 -14.88
N ILE A 324 -13.47 -10.37 -14.95
CA ILE A 324 -13.85 -8.97 -15.18
C ILE A 324 -14.59 -8.82 -16.51
N LEU A 325 -14.08 -9.44 -17.59
CA LEU A 325 -14.71 -9.35 -18.91
C LEU A 325 -16.09 -10.02 -18.94
N GLN A 326 -16.22 -11.18 -18.31
CA GLN A 326 -17.50 -11.91 -18.22
C GLN A 326 -18.55 -11.16 -17.40
N ARG A 327 -18.12 -10.45 -16.35
CA ARG A 327 -18.98 -9.72 -15.42
C ARG A 327 -18.98 -8.22 -15.66
N MET A 328 -18.46 -7.76 -16.80
CA MET A 328 -18.41 -6.33 -17.11
C MET A 328 -19.80 -5.74 -17.18
N PRO A 329 -20.09 -4.69 -16.41
CA PRO A 329 -21.38 -4.02 -16.45
C PRO A 329 -21.69 -3.47 -17.83
N ASP A 330 -22.97 -3.53 -18.24
CA ASP A 330 -23.41 -2.87 -19.46
C ASP A 330 -23.22 -1.35 -19.33
N GLU A 331 -22.42 -0.80 -20.23
CA GLU A 331 -22.11 0.62 -20.27
C GLU A 331 -23.34 1.51 -20.44
N ARG A 332 -24.39 1.03 -21.14
CA ARG A 332 -25.62 1.79 -21.39
C ARG A 332 -26.41 2.02 -20.12
N HIS A 333 -26.44 1.02 -19.24
CA HIS A 333 -27.23 1.06 -18.01
C HIS A 333 -26.40 1.50 -16.80
N ASN A 334 -25.11 1.14 -16.75
CA ASN A 334 -24.23 1.37 -15.61
C ASN A 334 -22.87 1.93 -16.04
N ALA A 335 -22.88 3.08 -16.72
CA ALA A 335 -21.70 3.68 -17.33
C ALA A 335 -20.50 3.86 -16.37
N ARG A 336 -20.79 4.20 -15.11
CA ARG A 336 -19.74 4.37 -14.09
C ARG A 336 -19.16 3.02 -13.65
N ALA A 337 -20.00 2.03 -13.41
CA ALA A 337 -19.55 0.71 -13.00
C ALA A 337 -18.76 0.03 -14.14
N ALA A 338 -19.21 0.20 -15.40
CA ALA A 338 -18.46 -0.24 -16.58
C ALA A 338 -17.07 0.42 -16.64
N ALA A 339 -17.00 1.74 -16.44
CA ALA A 339 -15.71 2.44 -16.41
C ALA A 339 -14.77 1.96 -15.28
N GLU A 340 -15.32 1.65 -14.09
CA GLU A 340 -14.56 1.07 -12.99
C GLU A 340 -14.07 -0.36 -13.31
N ALA A 341 -14.86 -1.16 -14.01
CA ALA A 341 -14.49 -2.51 -14.44
C ALA A 341 -13.40 -2.48 -15.51
N VAL A 342 -13.52 -1.61 -16.52
CA VAL A 342 -12.49 -1.39 -17.55
C VAL A 342 -11.17 -0.94 -16.90
N ARG A 343 -11.23 0.00 -15.96
CA ARG A 343 -10.05 0.42 -15.20
C ARG A 343 -9.43 -0.76 -14.43
N ALA A 344 -10.23 -1.55 -13.75
CA ALA A 344 -9.75 -2.72 -12.99
C ALA A 344 -9.06 -3.73 -13.92
N PHE A 345 -9.65 -4.03 -15.08
CA PHE A 345 -9.04 -4.88 -16.09
C PHE A 345 -7.68 -4.35 -16.53
N LEU A 346 -7.62 -3.08 -16.92
CA LEU A 346 -6.38 -2.45 -17.39
C LEU A 346 -5.29 -2.40 -16.31
N MET A 347 -5.67 -2.10 -15.06
CA MET A 347 -4.73 -2.11 -13.94
C MET A 347 -4.07 -3.49 -13.77
N LEU A 348 -4.87 -4.56 -13.75
CA LEU A 348 -4.39 -5.94 -13.60
C LEU A 348 -3.61 -6.40 -14.83
N ARG A 349 -4.12 -6.12 -16.02
CA ARG A 349 -3.53 -6.58 -17.28
C ARG A 349 -2.17 -5.92 -17.54
N ILE A 350 -2.10 -4.58 -17.44
CA ILE A 350 -0.84 -3.85 -17.60
C ILE A 350 0.14 -4.23 -16.48
N GLY A 351 -0.34 -4.38 -15.25
CA GLY A 351 0.47 -4.87 -14.15
C GLY A 351 1.15 -6.21 -14.46
N LEU A 352 0.40 -7.20 -14.97
CA LEU A 352 0.92 -8.52 -15.35
C LEU A 352 1.94 -8.47 -16.50
N HIS A 353 1.75 -7.58 -17.48
CA HIS A 353 2.70 -7.46 -18.59
C HIS A 353 4.00 -6.75 -18.20
N THR A 354 3.95 -5.86 -17.23
CA THR A 354 5.06 -4.95 -16.96
C THR A 354 5.80 -5.23 -15.66
N GLY A 355 5.17 -5.90 -14.70
CA GLY A 355 5.73 -6.06 -13.35
C GLY A 355 6.07 -4.74 -12.65
N LEU A 356 5.49 -3.61 -13.08
CA LEU A 356 5.81 -2.29 -12.56
C LEU A 356 5.42 -2.12 -11.10
N ARG A 357 6.22 -1.35 -10.36
CA ARG A 357 5.85 -0.95 -8.99
C ARG A 357 4.65 -0.01 -9.02
N GLN A 358 3.86 -0.02 -7.96
CA GLN A 358 2.66 0.81 -7.81
C GLN A 358 2.89 2.28 -8.18
N LYS A 359 4.03 2.86 -7.80
CA LYS A 359 4.36 4.25 -8.14
C LYS A 359 4.40 4.47 -9.64
N ASN A 360 5.11 3.61 -10.37
CA ASN A 360 5.23 3.73 -11.82
C ASN A 360 3.88 3.54 -12.53
N LEU A 361 3.03 2.62 -12.04
CA LEU A 361 1.68 2.44 -12.61
C LEU A 361 0.77 3.65 -12.35
N ARG A 362 0.67 4.13 -11.10
CA ARG A 362 -0.25 5.23 -10.75
C ARG A 362 0.16 6.57 -11.35
N GLU A 363 1.46 6.77 -11.62
CA GLU A 363 2.03 8.01 -12.13
C GLU A 363 2.32 7.96 -13.65
N LEU A 364 1.99 6.84 -14.30
CA LEU A 364 2.13 6.67 -15.75
C LEU A 364 1.34 7.74 -16.49
N LEU A 365 2.01 8.58 -17.26
CA LEU A 365 1.38 9.61 -18.08
C LEU A 365 0.65 8.99 -19.26
N LEU A 366 -0.31 9.72 -19.80
CA LEU A 366 -1.04 9.35 -21.01
C LEU A 366 -0.69 10.32 -22.14
N CYS A 367 -0.06 9.83 -23.19
CA CYS A 367 -0.03 10.50 -24.46
C CYS A 367 -1.24 10.07 -25.28
N ARG A 368 -2.17 11.00 -25.54
CA ARG A 368 -3.36 10.69 -26.34
C ARG A 368 -2.98 10.45 -27.81
N PRO A 369 -3.71 9.61 -28.55
CA PRO A 369 -3.53 9.46 -29.98
C PRO A 369 -3.55 10.82 -30.69
N GLY A 370 -2.58 11.05 -31.59
CA GLY A 370 -2.43 12.32 -32.30
C GLY A 370 -1.71 13.44 -31.53
N ALA A 371 -1.44 13.27 -30.24
CA ALA A 371 -0.60 14.20 -29.48
C ALA A 371 0.89 13.88 -29.64
N LEU A 372 1.74 14.90 -29.48
CA LEU A 372 3.20 14.70 -29.49
C LEU A 372 3.63 13.99 -28.18
N PRO A 373 4.39 12.89 -28.28
CA PRO A 373 4.94 12.22 -27.12
C PRO A 373 5.84 13.14 -26.28
N THR A 374 5.81 12.95 -24.98
CA THR A 374 6.71 13.65 -24.06
C THR A 374 8.15 13.21 -24.33
N SER A 375 9.07 14.18 -24.47
CA SER A 375 10.49 13.87 -24.70
C SER A 375 11.08 13.08 -23.53
N GLU A 376 12.05 12.20 -23.81
CA GLU A 376 12.70 11.37 -22.78
C GLU A 376 13.31 12.24 -21.67
N ARG A 377 13.98 13.34 -22.04
CA ARG A 377 14.54 14.30 -21.07
C ARG A 377 13.47 14.86 -20.12
N LYS A 378 12.30 15.21 -20.62
CA LYS A 378 11.20 15.70 -19.79
C LYS A 378 10.62 14.59 -18.89
N LEU A 379 10.56 13.35 -19.37
CA LEU A 379 10.18 12.20 -18.56
C LEU A 379 11.21 11.93 -17.45
N GLU A 380 12.51 12.11 -17.72
CA GLU A 380 13.59 12.02 -16.73
C GLU A 380 13.43 13.10 -15.65
N ASP A 381 13.21 14.35 -16.04
CA ASP A 381 13.00 15.47 -15.11
C ASP A 381 11.79 15.22 -14.22
N LEU A 382 10.69 14.69 -14.78
CA LEU A 382 9.47 14.35 -14.05
C LEU A 382 9.61 13.05 -13.24
N LYS A 383 10.60 12.21 -13.53
CA LYS A 383 10.77 10.84 -13.02
C LYS A 383 9.50 9.99 -13.20
N ARG A 384 8.89 10.08 -14.37
CA ARG A 384 7.64 9.39 -14.75
C ARG A 384 7.79 8.67 -16.07
N GLY A 385 6.95 7.63 -16.27
CA GLY A 385 6.78 6.98 -17.55
C GLY A 385 5.55 7.50 -18.29
N GLU A 386 5.42 7.10 -19.55
CA GLU A 386 4.32 7.45 -20.44
C GLU A 386 3.81 6.22 -21.20
N LEU A 387 2.48 6.08 -21.29
CA LEU A 387 1.82 5.19 -22.23
C LEU A 387 1.47 6.00 -23.47
N ARG A 388 1.92 5.53 -24.65
CA ARG A 388 1.79 6.21 -25.93
C ARG A 388 1.61 5.24 -27.08
N TRP A 389 1.05 5.68 -28.17
CA TRP A 389 1.00 4.91 -29.40
C TRP A 389 2.32 5.03 -30.17
N SER A 390 2.95 3.90 -30.49
CA SER A 390 4.12 3.83 -31.37
C SER A 390 3.67 3.60 -32.80
N SER A 391 3.78 4.61 -33.65
CA SER A 391 3.48 4.46 -35.09
C SER A 391 4.48 3.55 -35.80
N ARG A 392 5.69 3.44 -35.28
CA ARG A 392 6.70 2.53 -35.81
C ARG A 392 6.33 1.06 -35.58
N ASP A 393 5.97 0.75 -34.34
CA ASP A 393 5.73 -0.62 -33.90
C ASP A 393 4.24 -1.00 -33.99
N GLN A 394 3.39 -0.06 -34.43
CA GLN A 394 1.93 -0.20 -34.54
C GLN A 394 1.29 -0.78 -33.25
N GLY A 395 1.70 -0.20 -32.08
CA GLY A 395 1.29 -0.71 -30.81
C GLY A 395 1.38 0.29 -29.65
N TRP A 396 0.69 -0.02 -28.56
CA TRP A 396 0.76 0.75 -27.32
C TRP A 396 2.09 0.48 -26.62
N GLU A 397 2.89 1.51 -26.49
CA GLU A 397 4.21 1.50 -25.86
C GLU A 397 4.17 2.09 -24.45
N ILE A 398 4.83 1.43 -23.51
CA ILE A 398 5.19 2.00 -22.22
C ILE A 398 6.67 2.33 -22.23
N LEU A 399 6.98 3.62 -22.05
CA LEU A 399 8.35 4.11 -21.90
C LEU A 399 8.53 4.69 -20.50
N ILE A 400 9.56 4.23 -19.77
CA ILE A 400 9.88 4.73 -18.43
C ILE A 400 11.40 4.95 -18.35
N PRO A 401 11.87 6.18 -18.09
CA PRO A 401 13.30 6.44 -17.94
C PRO A 401 13.85 5.72 -16.69
N SER A 402 15.11 5.30 -16.74
CA SER A 402 15.78 4.56 -15.66
C SER A 402 15.70 5.30 -14.32
N VAL A 403 15.82 6.62 -14.31
CA VAL A 403 15.74 7.47 -13.11
C VAL A 403 14.38 7.44 -12.39
N ALA A 404 13.33 6.95 -13.04
CA ALA A 404 12.00 6.80 -12.45
C ALA A 404 11.85 5.53 -11.61
N PHE A 405 12.81 4.59 -11.68
CA PHE A 405 12.80 3.36 -10.89
C PHE A 405 13.48 3.55 -9.54
N LYS A 406 13.03 2.78 -8.54
CA LYS A 406 13.65 2.77 -7.21
C LYS A 406 15.13 2.37 -7.26
N ASN A 407 15.49 1.49 -8.21
CA ASN A 407 16.83 0.94 -8.40
C ASN A 407 17.61 1.67 -9.50
N ALA A 408 17.31 2.95 -9.75
CA ALA A 408 17.95 3.76 -10.79
C ALA A 408 19.49 3.80 -10.72
N ASN A 409 20.05 3.65 -9.50
CA ASN A 409 21.49 3.63 -9.27
C ASN A 409 22.13 2.23 -9.40
N SER A 410 21.35 1.21 -9.76
CA SER A 410 21.87 -0.14 -9.94
C SER A 410 22.58 -0.25 -11.30
N SER A 411 23.85 -0.68 -11.27
CA SER A 411 24.61 -0.98 -12.49
C SER A 411 24.00 -2.12 -13.32
N PHE A 412 23.15 -2.94 -12.73
CA PHE A 412 22.48 -4.05 -13.41
C PHE A 412 21.56 -3.62 -14.54
N PHE A 413 20.81 -2.50 -14.38
CA PHE A 413 19.90 -2.01 -15.42
C PHE A 413 20.53 -0.97 -16.37
N GLY A 414 21.63 -0.35 -15.96
CA GLY A 414 22.28 0.73 -16.71
C GLY A 414 21.38 1.98 -16.80
N SER A 415 21.68 2.85 -17.77
CA SER A 415 20.95 4.11 -18.01
C SER A 415 19.82 3.99 -19.03
N LYS A 416 19.64 2.82 -19.67
CA LYS A 416 18.62 2.63 -20.69
C LYS A 416 17.21 2.72 -20.11
N PRO A 417 16.27 3.39 -20.80
CA PRO A 417 14.89 3.41 -20.38
C PRO A 417 14.25 2.00 -20.50
N PHE A 418 13.30 1.73 -19.64
CA PHE A 418 12.40 0.58 -19.82
C PHE A 418 11.45 0.90 -20.97
N ARG A 419 11.41 0.04 -21.97
CA ARG A 419 10.56 0.16 -23.15
C ARG A 419 9.85 -1.15 -23.41
N LEU A 420 8.53 -1.13 -23.49
CA LEU A 420 7.73 -2.30 -23.77
C LEU A 420 6.57 -1.97 -24.68
N ILE A 421 6.46 -2.68 -25.79
CA ILE A 421 5.25 -2.69 -26.61
C ILE A 421 4.30 -3.72 -25.99
N LEU A 422 3.10 -3.29 -25.61
CA LEU A 422 2.08 -4.17 -25.08
C LEU A 422 1.55 -5.11 -26.17
N PRO A 423 1.34 -6.39 -25.92
CA PRO A 423 0.76 -7.29 -26.91
C PRO A 423 -0.74 -7.02 -27.05
N ASP A 424 -1.25 -6.94 -28.28
CA ASP A 424 -2.70 -6.86 -28.53
C ASP A 424 -3.37 -8.23 -28.39
N LEU A 425 -3.57 -8.64 -27.13
CA LEU A 425 -4.16 -9.92 -26.77
C LEU A 425 -5.30 -9.74 -25.76
N GLY A 426 -6.38 -10.52 -25.92
CA GLY A 426 -7.48 -10.56 -24.96
C GLY A 426 -8.16 -9.19 -24.77
N ARG A 427 -8.44 -8.50 -25.86
CA ARG A 427 -9.13 -7.21 -25.94
C ARG A 427 -8.36 -6.03 -25.27
N LEU A 428 -7.02 -6.14 -25.13
CA LEU A 428 -6.26 -5.12 -24.42
C LEU A 428 -6.32 -3.76 -25.12
N TYR A 429 -6.07 -3.71 -26.44
CA TYR A 429 -6.07 -2.47 -27.19
C TYR A 429 -7.47 -1.86 -27.26
N GLU A 430 -8.48 -2.66 -27.57
CA GLU A 430 -9.88 -2.21 -27.56
C GLU A 430 -10.26 -1.51 -26.25
N LEU A 431 -9.85 -2.09 -25.10
CA LEU A 431 -10.16 -1.53 -23.80
C LEU A 431 -9.28 -0.34 -23.41
N ILE A 432 -8.04 -0.24 -23.92
CA ILE A 432 -7.22 0.96 -23.79
C ILE A 432 -7.87 2.12 -24.53
N GLU A 433 -8.32 1.90 -25.76
CA GLU A 433 -8.99 2.91 -26.59
C GLU A 433 -10.31 3.34 -25.95
N ALA A 434 -11.17 2.40 -25.59
CA ALA A 434 -12.42 2.69 -24.88
C ALA A 434 -12.20 3.45 -23.56
N TRP A 435 -11.10 3.11 -22.84
CA TRP A 435 -10.72 3.82 -21.64
C TRP A 435 -10.36 5.29 -21.91
N ILE A 436 -9.53 5.53 -22.91
CA ILE A 436 -9.07 6.88 -23.26
C ILE A 436 -10.22 7.75 -23.79
N GLU A 437 -11.05 7.18 -24.66
CA GLU A 437 -12.11 7.92 -25.34
C GLU A 437 -13.30 8.22 -24.44
N ARG A 438 -13.72 7.27 -23.61
CA ARG A 438 -15.00 7.33 -22.92
C ARG A 438 -14.93 7.17 -21.40
N HIS A 439 -14.32 6.07 -20.94
CA HIS A 439 -14.44 5.66 -19.55
C HIS A 439 -13.65 6.54 -18.58
N ARG A 440 -12.46 6.99 -19.00
CA ARG A 440 -11.59 7.81 -18.17
C ARG A 440 -12.23 9.15 -17.81
N ALA A 441 -12.82 9.83 -18.78
CA ALA A 441 -13.51 11.10 -18.57
C ALA A 441 -14.70 10.96 -17.58
N ARG A 442 -15.45 9.85 -17.66
CA ARG A 442 -16.54 9.56 -16.73
C ARG A 442 -16.11 9.44 -15.28
N LEU A 443 -14.93 8.87 -15.03
CA LEU A 443 -14.42 8.74 -13.67
C LEU A 443 -13.81 10.05 -13.14
N ILE A 444 -13.27 10.89 -14.00
CA ILE A 444 -12.78 12.23 -13.67
C ILE A 444 -13.95 13.15 -13.28
N GLY A 445 -15.06 13.11 -14.03
CA GLY A 445 -16.19 14.02 -13.83
C GLY A 445 -15.74 15.48 -13.91
N GLU A 446 -16.10 16.27 -12.89
CA GLU A 446 -15.74 17.70 -12.78
C GLU A 446 -14.37 17.96 -12.15
N ALA A 447 -13.66 16.92 -11.68
CA ALA A 447 -12.36 17.10 -11.07
C ALA A 447 -11.26 17.38 -12.11
N ALA A 448 -10.18 18.04 -11.70
CA ALA A 448 -9.04 18.29 -12.59
C ALA A 448 -8.41 16.98 -13.09
N ASP A 449 -8.11 16.93 -14.39
CA ASP A 449 -7.40 15.81 -15.01
C ASP A 449 -5.91 15.85 -14.65
N PRO A 450 -5.37 14.79 -14.01
CA PRO A 450 -3.97 14.71 -13.64
C PRO A 450 -3.01 14.41 -14.80
N GLY A 451 -3.52 14.17 -16.03
CA GLY A 451 -2.70 13.74 -17.18
C GLY A 451 -2.16 12.32 -17.09
N THR A 452 -2.50 11.56 -16.04
CA THR A 452 -2.08 10.16 -15.88
C THR A 452 -3.03 9.21 -16.60
N PHE A 453 -2.51 8.06 -17.04
CA PHE A 453 -3.34 7.03 -17.66
C PHE A 453 -4.42 6.54 -16.69
N PHE A 454 -4.04 6.13 -15.48
CA PHE A 454 -5.01 5.73 -14.46
C PHE A 454 -5.50 6.92 -13.64
N VAL A 455 -6.81 6.98 -13.44
CA VAL A 455 -7.48 7.99 -12.62
C VAL A 455 -8.40 7.33 -11.60
N LYS A 456 -8.54 7.94 -10.43
CA LYS A 456 -9.52 7.50 -9.43
C LYS A 456 -10.93 7.96 -9.83
N THR A 457 -11.93 7.29 -9.32
CA THR A 457 -13.31 7.79 -9.37
C THR A 457 -13.41 9.03 -8.50
N ALA A 458 -13.62 10.19 -9.11
CA ALA A 458 -13.77 11.45 -8.41
C ALA A 458 -15.10 11.50 -7.66
N LYS A 459 -15.07 12.04 -6.44
CA LYS A 459 -16.25 12.38 -5.65
C LYS A 459 -16.56 13.86 -5.87
N MET A 460 -17.75 14.31 -5.52
CA MET A 460 -18.13 15.74 -5.62
C MET A 460 -17.14 16.67 -4.87
N THR A 461 -16.46 16.18 -3.83
CA THR A 461 -15.47 16.94 -3.05
C THR A 461 -14.03 16.77 -3.56
N SER A 462 -13.82 16.05 -4.66
CA SER A 462 -12.48 15.82 -5.19
C SER A 462 -12.02 17.00 -6.03
N THR A 463 -10.87 17.58 -5.70
CA THR A 463 -10.24 18.67 -6.48
C THR A 463 -9.56 18.16 -7.74
N ASN A 464 -9.01 16.93 -7.71
CA ASN A 464 -8.41 16.27 -8.85
C ASN A 464 -8.69 14.76 -8.82
N ALA A 465 -8.48 14.09 -9.96
CA ALA A 465 -8.67 12.65 -10.12
C ALA A 465 -7.37 11.83 -9.99
N ALA A 466 -6.26 12.41 -9.51
CA ALA A 466 -5.00 11.70 -9.32
C ALA A 466 -5.12 10.64 -8.23
N TYR A 467 -4.46 9.51 -8.45
CA TYR A 467 -4.26 8.49 -7.43
C TYR A 467 -3.14 8.88 -6.46
N CYS A 468 -3.37 8.75 -5.16
CA CYS A 468 -2.31 8.58 -4.18
C CYS A 468 -2.06 7.09 -3.92
N GLN A 469 -1.00 6.78 -3.16
CA GLN A 469 -0.64 5.40 -2.84
C GLN A 469 -1.81 4.59 -2.26
N ASN A 470 -2.50 5.15 -1.27
CA ASN A 470 -3.61 4.46 -0.59
C ASN A 470 -4.82 4.26 -1.51
N THR A 471 -5.20 5.28 -2.28
CA THR A 471 -6.38 5.18 -3.16
C THR A 471 -6.14 4.22 -4.34
N PHE A 472 -4.92 4.11 -4.85
CA PHE A 472 -4.58 3.13 -5.87
C PHE A 472 -4.57 1.70 -5.30
N TYR A 473 -4.00 1.53 -4.10
CA TYR A 473 -4.04 0.25 -3.39
C TYR A 473 -5.48 -0.22 -3.14
N GLU A 474 -6.36 0.67 -2.66
CA GLU A 474 -7.75 0.33 -2.41
C GLU A 474 -8.54 0.03 -3.70
N ALA A 475 -8.26 0.73 -4.80
CA ALA A 475 -8.87 0.41 -6.09
C ALA A 475 -8.46 -0.99 -6.59
N TRP A 476 -7.16 -1.32 -6.48
CA TRP A 476 -6.65 -2.65 -6.80
C TRP A 476 -7.29 -3.72 -5.92
N ARG A 477 -7.24 -3.52 -4.62
CA ARG A 477 -7.81 -4.44 -3.64
C ARG A 477 -9.30 -4.69 -3.87
N THR A 478 -10.06 -3.65 -4.23
CA THR A 478 -11.48 -3.77 -4.56
C THR A 478 -11.69 -4.63 -5.81
N ALA A 479 -10.85 -4.49 -6.83
CA ALA A 479 -10.90 -5.36 -8.01
C ALA A 479 -10.65 -6.83 -7.65
N ILE A 480 -9.65 -7.10 -6.81
CA ILE A 480 -9.38 -8.47 -6.33
C ILE A 480 -10.54 -9.02 -5.51
N GLN A 481 -11.12 -8.22 -4.62
CA GLN A 481 -12.27 -8.63 -3.82
C GLN A 481 -13.48 -8.99 -4.70
N ARG A 482 -13.75 -8.20 -5.74
CA ARG A 482 -14.93 -8.38 -6.61
C ARG A 482 -14.78 -9.51 -7.61
N TYR A 483 -13.61 -9.65 -8.21
CA TYR A 483 -13.39 -10.52 -9.36
C TYR A 483 -12.35 -11.62 -9.13
N GLY A 484 -11.47 -11.44 -8.16
CA GLY A 484 -10.39 -12.40 -7.89
C GLY A 484 -10.82 -13.53 -6.96
N ILE A 485 -11.42 -13.18 -5.84
CA ILE A 485 -11.71 -14.14 -4.75
C ILE A 485 -12.96 -14.93 -5.07
N TYR A 486 -12.83 -16.25 -5.21
CA TYR A 486 -13.97 -17.12 -5.43
C TYR A 486 -14.90 -17.15 -4.21
N ASN A 487 -16.17 -16.92 -4.45
CA ASN A 487 -17.22 -16.92 -3.44
C ASN A 487 -18.13 -18.14 -3.64
N PRO A 488 -18.14 -19.10 -2.71
CA PRO A 488 -18.85 -20.37 -2.88
C PRO A 488 -20.39 -20.21 -2.92
N TRP A 489 -20.95 -19.14 -2.35
CA TRP A 489 -22.39 -18.91 -2.36
C TRP A 489 -22.89 -18.22 -3.63
N THR A 490 -22.08 -17.33 -4.19
CA THR A 490 -22.45 -16.60 -5.41
C THR A 490 -21.92 -17.24 -6.68
N LYS A 491 -20.98 -18.21 -6.56
CA LYS A 491 -20.23 -18.81 -7.67
C LYS A 491 -19.53 -17.76 -8.55
N ARG A 492 -19.13 -16.63 -7.95
CA ARG A 492 -18.42 -15.52 -8.59
C ARG A 492 -17.00 -15.43 -8.07
N GLY A 493 -16.12 -14.81 -8.87
CA GLY A 493 -14.70 -14.72 -8.57
C GLY A 493 -13.90 -15.86 -9.17
N ALA A 494 -12.64 -15.59 -9.48
CA ALA A 494 -11.85 -16.42 -10.37
C ALA A 494 -11.04 -17.53 -9.68
N ILE A 495 -10.60 -17.30 -8.42
CA ILE A 495 -9.58 -18.14 -7.79
C ILE A 495 -9.99 -18.48 -6.35
N GLU A 496 -10.09 -19.78 -6.09
CA GLU A 496 -10.35 -20.29 -4.76
C GLU A 496 -9.14 -20.13 -3.83
N GLY A 497 -9.38 -19.77 -2.57
CA GLY A 497 -8.31 -19.55 -1.59
C GLY A 497 -7.54 -18.24 -1.75
N LEU A 498 -7.82 -17.45 -2.80
CA LEU A 498 -7.21 -16.12 -2.95
C LEU A 498 -7.71 -15.18 -1.85
N LEU A 499 -6.82 -14.31 -1.37
CA LEU A 499 -7.15 -13.29 -0.37
C LEU A 499 -6.90 -11.87 -0.91
N PRO A 500 -7.49 -10.84 -0.28
CA PRO A 500 -7.29 -9.45 -0.70
C PRO A 500 -5.83 -9.03 -0.62
N HIS A 501 -5.30 -8.51 -1.72
CA HIS A 501 -3.92 -8.05 -1.83
C HIS A 501 -3.80 -6.79 -2.68
N GLY A 502 -2.62 -6.21 -2.69
CA GLY A 502 -2.32 -4.98 -3.41
C GLY A 502 -1.56 -5.21 -4.72
N PRO A 503 -1.21 -4.14 -5.43
CA PRO A 503 -0.56 -4.21 -6.74
C PRO A 503 0.85 -4.82 -6.73
N HIS A 504 1.49 -4.94 -5.56
CA HIS A 504 2.82 -5.55 -5.48
C HIS A 504 2.80 -7.04 -5.83
N SER A 505 1.71 -7.72 -5.49
CA SER A 505 1.56 -9.16 -5.72
C SER A 505 1.65 -9.59 -7.20
N VAL A 506 1.35 -8.69 -8.14
CA VAL A 506 1.53 -8.97 -9.58
C VAL A 506 3.01 -9.20 -9.93
N ARG A 507 3.91 -8.50 -9.25
CA ARG A 507 5.35 -8.68 -9.43
C ARG A 507 5.78 -10.06 -8.92
N ASP A 508 5.19 -10.47 -7.78
CA ASP A 508 5.43 -11.78 -7.19
C ASP A 508 4.97 -12.89 -8.13
N VAL A 509 3.79 -12.73 -8.74
CA VAL A 509 3.23 -13.64 -9.74
C VAL A 509 4.13 -13.73 -10.98
N LEU A 510 4.55 -12.57 -11.52
CA LEU A 510 5.37 -12.52 -12.73
C LEU A 510 6.77 -13.10 -12.49
N ALA A 511 7.43 -12.71 -11.40
CA ALA A 511 8.75 -13.22 -11.05
C ALA A 511 8.72 -14.75 -10.85
N THR A 512 7.76 -15.25 -10.08
CA THR A 512 7.62 -16.70 -9.84
C THR A 512 7.33 -17.45 -11.14
N HIS A 513 6.48 -16.90 -12.03
CA HIS A 513 6.19 -17.50 -13.31
C HIS A 513 7.44 -17.63 -14.20
N ILE A 514 8.22 -16.54 -14.33
CA ILE A 514 9.46 -16.56 -15.13
C ILE A 514 10.47 -17.54 -14.52
N LEU A 515 10.61 -17.53 -13.19
CA LEU A 515 11.50 -18.48 -12.50
C LEU A 515 11.09 -19.94 -12.73
N LYS A 516 9.80 -20.26 -12.62
CA LYS A 516 9.29 -21.61 -12.90
C LYS A 516 9.53 -22.06 -14.34
N ARG A 517 9.51 -21.12 -15.28
CA ARG A 517 9.73 -21.41 -16.71
C ARG A 517 11.20 -21.52 -17.10
N THR A 518 12.07 -20.72 -16.49
CA THR A 518 13.45 -20.54 -16.97
C THR A 518 14.50 -20.96 -15.96
N GLY A 519 14.17 -21.01 -14.68
CA GLY A 519 15.15 -21.17 -13.59
C GLY A 519 16.09 -19.98 -13.41
N SER A 520 15.93 -18.90 -14.19
CA SER A 520 16.85 -17.77 -14.26
C SER A 520 16.40 -16.60 -13.38
N TYR A 521 17.17 -16.29 -12.35
CA TYR A 521 16.98 -15.09 -11.53
C TYR A 521 17.19 -13.81 -12.33
N GLU A 522 18.09 -13.83 -13.30
CA GLU A 522 18.37 -12.68 -14.15
C GLU A 522 17.17 -12.33 -15.04
N GLN A 523 16.58 -13.32 -15.73
CA GLN A 523 15.39 -13.11 -16.54
C GLN A 523 14.21 -12.61 -15.71
N ALA A 524 14.00 -13.17 -14.52
CA ALA A 524 12.96 -12.70 -13.60
C ALA A 524 13.24 -11.27 -13.13
N SER A 525 14.51 -10.91 -12.93
CA SER A 525 14.95 -9.56 -12.53
C SER A 525 14.58 -8.52 -13.59
N TYR A 526 14.84 -8.80 -14.85
CA TYR A 526 14.44 -7.90 -15.95
C TYR A 526 12.91 -7.76 -16.04
N ALA A 527 12.18 -8.86 -15.88
CA ALA A 527 10.72 -8.85 -15.98
C ALA A 527 10.06 -7.95 -14.93
N ILE A 528 10.63 -7.87 -13.72
CA ILE A 528 10.05 -7.08 -12.62
C ILE A 528 10.86 -5.82 -12.29
N GLN A 529 11.90 -5.50 -13.01
CA GLN A 529 12.78 -4.36 -12.75
C GLN A 529 13.30 -4.36 -11.30
N ASP A 530 13.94 -5.49 -10.91
CA ASP A 530 14.62 -5.67 -9.62
C ASP A 530 15.98 -6.34 -9.83
N THR A 531 16.84 -6.45 -8.81
CA THR A 531 18.15 -7.10 -8.96
C THR A 531 18.04 -8.62 -8.79
N PRO A 532 18.94 -9.43 -9.39
CA PRO A 532 18.94 -10.88 -9.25
C PRO A 532 19.01 -11.33 -7.79
N ASP A 533 19.79 -10.65 -6.94
CA ASP A 533 19.89 -10.94 -5.51
C ASP A 533 18.55 -10.78 -4.79
N MET A 534 17.81 -9.70 -5.11
CA MET A 534 16.49 -9.47 -4.55
C MET A 534 15.49 -10.55 -5.01
N VAL A 535 15.58 -10.97 -6.27
CA VAL A 535 14.74 -12.06 -6.79
C VAL A 535 15.08 -13.38 -6.09
N ALA A 536 16.37 -13.70 -5.92
CA ALA A 536 16.80 -14.91 -5.23
C ALA A 536 16.31 -14.94 -3.77
N GLN A 537 16.45 -13.83 -3.04
CA GLN A 537 16.04 -13.73 -1.65
C GLN A 537 14.53 -13.86 -1.46
N HIS A 538 13.72 -13.26 -2.35
CA HIS A 538 12.27 -13.21 -2.18
C HIS A 538 11.55 -14.40 -2.81
N TYR A 539 11.99 -14.86 -3.98
CA TYR A 539 11.25 -15.85 -4.78
C TYR A 539 11.93 -17.22 -4.87
N GLY A 540 13.20 -17.32 -4.47
CA GLY A 540 13.97 -18.57 -4.54
C GLY A 540 13.32 -19.75 -3.82
N ARG A 541 12.49 -19.51 -2.81
CA ARG A 541 11.77 -20.53 -2.03
C ARG A 541 10.73 -21.31 -2.83
N PHE A 542 10.25 -20.76 -3.94
CA PHE A 542 9.27 -21.42 -4.80
C PHE A 542 9.91 -22.40 -5.80
N LEU A 543 11.23 -22.52 -5.81
CA LEU A 543 11.97 -23.28 -6.80
C LEU A 543 12.60 -24.62 -6.37
N PRO A 544 12.62 -25.12 -5.10
CA PRO A 544 13.44 -26.27 -4.76
C PRO A 544 13.14 -27.52 -5.58
N GLN A 545 11.86 -27.83 -5.79
CA GLN A 545 11.38 -28.95 -6.62
C GLN A 545 11.41 -28.60 -8.12
N ASP A 546 11.00 -27.39 -8.46
CA ASP A 546 10.94 -26.92 -9.85
C ASP A 546 12.35 -26.85 -10.50
N LYS A 547 13.41 -26.55 -9.74
CA LYS A 547 14.79 -26.57 -10.25
C LYS A 547 15.24 -27.95 -10.67
N SER A 548 14.93 -28.95 -9.86
CA SER A 548 15.26 -30.33 -10.19
C SER A 548 14.47 -30.82 -11.42
N GLU A 549 13.21 -30.40 -11.53
CA GLU A 549 12.38 -30.73 -12.70
C GLU A 549 12.86 -30.01 -13.98
N ILE A 550 13.29 -28.74 -13.88
CA ILE A 550 13.88 -28.02 -15.01
C ILE A 550 15.18 -28.70 -15.46
N ALA A 551 16.05 -29.06 -14.50
CA ALA A 551 17.28 -29.79 -14.82
C ALA A 551 16.97 -31.16 -15.46
N ALA A 552 16.01 -31.88 -14.93
CA ALA A 552 15.57 -33.16 -15.50
C ALA A 552 15.04 -33.02 -16.93
N ARG A 553 14.23 -31.99 -17.20
CA ARG A 553 13.74 -31.71 -18.56
C ARG A 553 14.86 -31.42 -19.55
N ILE A 554 15.85 -30.62 -19.15
CA ILE A 554 17.01 -30.31 -19.99
C ILE A 554 17.80 -31.59 -20.27
N LEU A 555 18.02 -32.42 -19.26
CA LEU A 555 18.71 -33.71 -19.43
C LEU A 555 17.91 -34.66 -20.32
N ASN A 556 16.59 -34.77 -20.14
CA ASN A 556 15.73 -35.62 -20.97
C ASN A 556 15.75 -35.22 -22.45
N GLN A 557 15.76 -33.90 -22.75
CA GLN A 557 15.90 -33.41 -24.12
C GLN A 557 17.20 -33.88 -24.80
N VAL A 558 18.30 -34.01 -24.04
CA VAL A 558 19.57 -34.53 -24.57
C VAL A 558 19.44 -36.00 -24.91
N TRP A 559 18.75 -36.79 -24.06
CA TRP A 559 18.53 -38.22 -24.31
C TRP A 559 17.49 -38.50 -25.39
N GLU A 560 16.48 -37.63 -25.54
CA GLU A 560 15.48 -37.73 -26.60
C GLU A 560 16.06 -37.35 -27.98
N ALA A 561 17.13 -36.57 -28.02
CA ALA A 561 17.81 -36.13 -29.24
C ALA A 561 18.93 -37.11 -29.72
N ALA A 562 19.30 -38.08 -28.91
CA ALA A 562 20.29 -39.12 -29.21
C ALA A 562 19.63 -40.39 -29.75
#